data_5449bc5c98486e827d19a19b10755d9b
#
_entry.id   5449bc5c98486e827d19a19b10755d9b
#
_cell.length_a   1.000
_cell.length_b   1.000
_cell.length_c   1.000
_cell.angle_alpha   90.00
_cell.angle_beta   90.00
_cell.angle_gamma   90.00
#
_symmetry.space_group_name_H-M   'P 1'
#
loop_
_entity.id
_entity.type
_entity.pdbx_description
1 polymer ?
#
loop_
_entity_poly.entity_id
_entity_poly.type
_entity_poly.pdbx_seq_one_letter_code
_entity_poly.pdbx_strand_id
1 'polypeptide(L)'
;MSNMQHGMTGAVDGTTKRVIIIGAGVAGLVAAYELEKRGHLVEILEGSDRIGGRIYTHRFRSGPDAPLIELGAMRIPVKHRRTMQYITKLGLAEKVRTFSTLFSDADSYCTTSAGYTRVRDAAKTLTADFSRSLPDGRYSDDTIRFGAWLTAIGDAIAPSDFRDSLRGDLRLELLELIDQFDLSPFLRGNDHDQADVHAFFAVHPEVRMSHNGRLNRFLDDILSETGPDLVRLNGGMDQIVRRLAARIRGPISCGQEVVGIDSCDDHVTVAVRDGNHIAGRRCDYVLCTIPFSVLARLRLTGLSEDKMAVIHDAKYWSATKIAFHCREPFWESDGIAGGASFCGGSLRQTYYCPAEGDPAGGAALLASYTIGADADALGRLPAGVRHAVVLQELGKMHPELLRPGMVLDAVSLAWGRYWWSEGAACVRWGKDTHACERERRRASRPEHRLFFAGEHCSSTTAWIEGAIESAVRAVYEIHFHQPRRLVPMGVPRLKVVNE
;
A
#
# COMPACT_ATOMS: atom_id res chain seq x y z
N MET A 1 24.47 29.04 26.85
CA MET A 1 24.62 27.96 27.85
C MET A 1 24.15 26.70 27.18
N SER A 2 25.04 26.08 26.77
CA SER A 2 25.83 24.88 27.02
C SER A 2 25.28 23.65 26.24
N ASN A 3 26.08 23.28 25.26
CA ASN A 3 26.12 22.01 24.48
C ASN A 3 25.81 20.76 25.31
N MET A 4 25.00 19.87 24.75
CA MET A 4 25.19 18.43 24.90
C MET A 4 24.93 17.75 23.57
N GLN A 5 25.90 17.82 22.67
CA GLN A 5 26.14 16.81 21.65
C GLN A 5 26.78 15.60 22.35
N HIS A 6 26.02 14.56 22.59
CA HIS A 6 26.60 13.25 22.90
C HIS A 6 26.67 12.45 21.61
N GLY A 7 27.86 12.50 20.98
CA GLY A 7 28.28 11.55 19.98
C GLY A 7 28.43 10.17 20.63
N MET A 8 27.52 9.26 20.34
CA MET A 8 27.71 7.83 20.56
C MET A 8 28.48 7.25 19.37
N THR A 9 29.79 7.46 19.35
CA THR A 9 30.72 6.61 18.58
C THR A 9 31.10 5.41 19.47
N GLY A 10 30.18 4.48 19.65
CA GLY A 10 30.48 3.16 20.15
C GLY A 10 30.96 2.30 18.98
N ALA A 11 32.25 2.00 18.88
CA ALA A 11 32.77 0.93 18.07
C ALA A 11 32.18 -0.39 18.61
N VAL A 12 31.08 -0.83 18.03
CA VAL A 12 30.56 -2.18 18.25
C VAL A 12 31.46 -3.10 17.43
N ASP A 13 32.07 -4.06 18.08
CA ASP A 13 32.86 -5.16 17.51
C ASP A 13 31.90 -6.02 16.62
N GLY A 14 31.55 -5.47 15.48
CA GLY A 14 30.52 -5.99 14.58
C GLY A 14 31.16 -6.90 13.54
N THR A 15 31.19 -8.20 13.82
CA THR A 15 31.51 -9.19 12.79
C THR A 15 30.60 -8.95 11.56
N THR A 16 31.23 -8.79 10.38
CA THR A 16 30.52 -8.70 9.09
C THR A 16 29.64 -9.93 8.90
N LYS A 17 28.34 -9.72 8.67
CA LYS A 17 27.34 -10.77 8.44
C LYS A 17 27.03 -10.87 6.95
N ARG A 18 26.84 -12.09 6.46
CA ARG A 18 26.32 -12.36 5.10
C ARG A 18 24.80 -12.53 5.18
N VAL A 19 24.08 -11.65 4.52
CA VAL A 19 22.61 -11.60 4.56
C VAL A 19 22.04 -11.82 3.15
N ILE A 20 21.25 -12.86 2.96
CA ILE A 20 20.41 -13.01 1.77
C ILE A 20 19.08 -12.32 2.05
N ILE A 21 18.69 -11.44 1.13
CA ILE A 21 17.38 -10.75 1.15
C ILE A 21 16.52 -11.37 0.07
N ILE A 22 15.33 -11.84 0.44
CA ILE A 22 14.37 -12.42 -0.50
C ILE A 22 13.36 -11.34 -0.84
N GLY A 23 13.35 -10.90 -2.11
CA GLY A 23 12.51 -9.87 -2.68
C GLY A 23 13.20 -8.53 -2.87
N ALA A 24 13.16 -8.01 -4.10
CA ALA A 24 13.69 -6.68 -4.50
C ALA A 24 12.58 -5.59 -4.51
N GLY A 25 11.58 -5.70 -3.65
CA GLY A 25 10.64 -4.62 -3.33
C GLY A 25 11.31 -3.52 -2.51
N VAL A 26 10.59 -2.42 -2.22
CA VAL A 26 11.14 -1.30 -1.45
C VAL A 26 11.68 -1.73 -0.09
N ALA A 27 11.05 -2.69 0.59
CA ALA A 27 11.55 -3.20 1.87
C ALA A 27 12.92 -3.87 1.74
N GLY A 28 13.09 -4.77 0.75
CA GLY A 28 14.36 -5.45 0.50
C GLY A 28 15.46 -4.50 0.08
N LEU A 29 15.18 -3.55 -0.80
CA LEU A 29 16.15 -2.56 -1.27
C LEU A 29 16.59 -1.59 -0.15
N VAL A 30 15.66 -1.14 0.69
CA VAL A 30 15.99 -0.31 1.87
C VAL A 30 16.85 -1.11 2.85
N ALA A 31 16.48 -2.36 3.12
CA ALA A 31 17.24 -3.21 4.03
C ALA A 31 18.67 -3.46 3.52
N ALA A 32 18.85 -3.76 2.23
CA ALA A 32 20.16 -3.94 1.62
C ALA A 32 21.02 -2.69 1.78
N TYR A 33 20.48 -1.53 1.38
CA TYR A 33 21.16 -0.25 1.51
C TYR A 33 21.61 0.04 2.95
N GLU A 34 20.74 -0.17 3.93
CA GLU A 34 21.03 0.11 5.35
C GLU A 34 21.95 -0.94 5.99
N LEU A 35 21.91 -2.22 5.56
CA LEU A 35 22.83 -3.26 6.01
C LEU A 35 24.26 -3.02 5.49
N GLU A 36 24.41 -2.65 4.20
CA GLU A 36 25.71 -2.32 3.63
C GLU A 36 26.37 -1.12 4.29
N LYS A 37 25.59 -0.11 4.67
CA LYS A 37 26.09 1.04 5.45
C LYS A 37 26.64 0.63 6.83
N ARG A 38 26.20 -0.52 7.37
CA ARG A 38 26.65 -1.10 8.63
C ARG A 38 27.77 -2.13 8.45
N GLY A 39 28.31 -2.26 7.23
CA GLY A 39 29.43 -3.15 6.94
C GLY A 39 29.06 -4.61 6.70
N HIS A 40 27.78 -4.92 6.46
CA HIS A 40 27.34 -6.28 6.13
C HIS A 40 27.42 -6.55 4.64
N LEU A 41 27.56 -7.82 4.27
CA LEU A 41 27.51 -8.28 2.87
C LEU A 41 26.08 -8.72 2.56
N VAL A 42 25.52 -8.19 1.48
CA VAL A 42 24.15 -8.48 1.09
C VAL A 42 24.07 -9.06 -0.32
N GLU A 43 23.09 -9.94 -0.52
CA GLU A 43 22.66 -10.43 -1.83
C GLU A 43 21.14 -10.38 -1.85
N ILE A 44 20.55 -9.86 -2.94
CA ILE A 44 19.08 -9.81 -3.12
C ILE A 44 18.69 -10.84 -4.17
N LEU A 45 17.73 -11.70 -3.83
CA LEU A 45 17.10 -12.66 -4.73
C LEU A 45 15.66 -12.20 -5.03
N GLU A 46 15.37 -11.91 -6.30
CA GLU A 46 14.04 -11.51 -6.79
C GLU A 46 13.52 -12.56 -7.74
N GLY A 47 12.31 -13.06 -7.49
CA GLY A 47 11.71 -14.11 -8.31
C GLY A 47 11.24 -13.63 -9.68
N SER A 48 10.76 -12.38 -9.76
CA SER A 48 10.31 -11.78 -11.01
C SER A 48 11.48 -11.30 -11.89
N ASP A 49 11.16 -10.84 -13.08
CA ASP A 49 12.09 -10.25 -14.06
C ASP A 49 12.43 -8.77 -13.78
N ARG A 50 11.83 -8.17 -12.71
CA ARG A 50 11.97 -6.76 -12.39
C ARG A 50 12.11 -6.50 -10.88
N ILE A 51 12.79 -5.43 -10.53
CA ILE A 51 12.79 -4.89 -9.18
C ILE A 51 11.54 -4.04 -8.91
N GLY A 52 11.24 -3.73 -7.63
CA GLY A 52 10.23 -2.78 -7.21
C GLY A 52 9.00 -3.40 -6.53
N GLY A 53 8.75 -4.69 -6.73
CA GLY A 53 7.61 -5.37 -6.14
C GLY A 53 6.29 -4.68 -6.49
N ARG A 54 5.57 -4.17 -5.48
CA ARG A 54 4.27 -3.46 -5.64
C ARG A 54 4.40 -1.96 -5.97
N ILE A 55 5.60 -1.45 -6.22
CA ILE A 55 5.82 -0.19 -6.91
C ILE A 55 6.02 -0.53 -8.39
N TYR A 56 5.11 -0.09 -9.26
CA TYR A 56 5.16 -0.39 -10.69
C TYR A 56 4.60 0.76 -11.52
N THR A 57 5.48 1.49 -12.16
CA THR A 57 5.17 2.54 -13.13
C THR A 57 5.23 1.94 -14.53
N HIS A 58 4.13 1.97 -15.26
CA HIS A 58 4.07 1.61 -16.68
C HIS A 58 4.23 2.86 -17.53
N ARG A 59 4.98 2.75 -18.63
CA ARG A 59 5.17 3.79 -19.64
C ARG A 59 4.64 3.28 -20.96
N PHE A 60 3.70 4.02 -21.56
CA PHE A 60 3.07 3.62 -22.82
C PHE A 60 3.99 3.75 -24.03
N ARG A 61 5.07 4.50 -23.91
CA ARG A 61 6.10 4.67 -24.94
C ARG A 61 7.49 4.75 -24.31
N SER A 62 8.51 4.64 -25.15
CA SER A 62 9.88 4.91 -24.73
C SER A 62 10.15 6.41 -24.71
N GLY A 63 10.98 6.87 -23.79
CA GLY A 63 11.42 8.26 -23.68
C GLY A 63 11.06 8.91 -22.35
N PRO A 64 11.70 10.05 -22.02
CA PRO A 64 11.52 10.73 -20.74
C PRO A 64 10.12 11.36 -20.58
N ASP A 65 9.51 11.75 -21.69
CA ASP A 65 8.21 12.44 -21.75
C ASP A 65 7.06 11.49 -22.14
N ALA A 66 7.28 10.18 -22.02
CA ALA A 66 6.26 9.18 -22.30
C ALA A 66 5.11 9.27 -21.30
N PRO A 67 3.84 9.21 -21.74
CA PRO A 67 2.72 9.06 -20.83
C PRO A 67 2.91 7.83 -19.92
N LEU A 68 2.76 8.04 -18.64
CA LEU A 68 2.98 7.00 -17.63
C LEU A 68 1.79 6.85 -16.70
N ILE A 69 1.68 5.67 -16.11
CA ILE A 69 0.64 5.34 -15.14
C ILE A 69 1.19 4.44 -14.03
N GLU A 70 0.71 4.66 -12.82
CA GLU A 70 1.04 3.84 -11.67
C GLU A 70 0.09 2.65 -11.55
N LEU A 71 0.55 1.47 -11.96
CA LEU A 71 -0.17 0.22 -11.75
C LEU A 71 0.02 -0.33 -10.32
N GLY A 72 1.02 0.17 -9.60
CA GLY A 72 1.29 -0.10 -8.19
C GLY A 72 0.95 1.08 -7.28
N ALA A 73 1.81 1.33 -6.28
CA ALA A 73 1.70 2.49 -5.39
C ALA A 73 1.74 3.79 -6.19
N MET A 74 0.79 4.69 -5.96
CA MET A 74 0.60 5.91 -6.78
C MET A 74 0.64 7.21 -5.99
N ARG A 75 0.52 7.16 -4.67
CA ARG A 75 0.43 8.34 -3.80
C ARG A 75 1.13 8.09 -2.47
N ILE A 76 1.55 9.17 -1.81
CA ILE A 76 2.25 9.16 -0.53
C ILE A 76 1.66 10.28 0.35
N PRO A 77 1.10 9.97 1.53
CA PRO A 77 0.80 10.99 2.53
C PRO A 77 2.07 11.68 3.02
N VAL A 78 2.09 13.02 3.09
CA VAL A 78 3.27 13.77 3.57
C VAL A 78 3.65 13.41 5.01
N LYS A 79 2.67 13.00 5.82
CA LYS A 79 2.90 12.47 7.18
C LYS A 79 3.76 11.20 7.24
N HIS A 80 3.98 10.51 6.11
CA HIS A 80 4.84 9.33 5.99
C HIS A 80 6.32 9.73 6.00
N ARG A 81 6.81 10.07 7.19
CA ARG A 81 8.12 10.71 7.40
C ARG A 81 9.29 9.90 6.85
N ARG A 82 9.29 8.56 6.99
CA ARG A 82 10.38 7.72 6.49
C ARG A 82 10.41 7.71 4.97
N THR A 83 9.26 7.58 4.32
CA THR A 83 9.15 7.65 2.87
C THR A 83 9.66 8.98 2.35
N MET A 84 9.23 10.11 2.94
CA MET A 84 9.69 11.45 2.57
C MET A 84 11.20 11.64 2.82
N GLN A 85 11.75 11.09 3.91
CA GLN A 85 13.19 11.10 4.16
C GLN A 85 13.97 10.33 3.08
N TYR A 86 13.48 9.16 2.64
CA TYR A 86 14.14 8.42 1.56
C TYR A 86 14.01 9.13 0.22
N ILE A 87 12.88 9.77 -0.10
CA ILE A 87 12.71 10.62 -1.28
C ILE A 87 13.80 11.70 -1.30
N THR A 88 14.01 12.39 -0.19
CA THR A 88 15.07 13.41 -0.05
C THR A 88 16.47 12.81 -0.18
N LYS A 89 16.77 11.73 0.55
CA LYS A 89 18.07 11.02 0.47
C LYS A 89 18.40 10.53 -0.93
N LEU A 90 17.39 10.17 -1.71
CA LEU A 90 17.54 9.70 -3.08
C LEU A 90 17.65 10.84 -4.10
N GLY A 91 17.56 12.11 -3.66
CA GLY A 91 17.61 13.29 -4.53
C GLY A 91 16.35 13.40 -5.41
N LEU A 92 15.19 13.04 -4.87
CA LEU A 92 13.90 13.09 -5.55
C LEU A 92 12.98 14.21 -5.03
N ALA A 93 13.44 15.05 -4.10
CA ALA A 93 12.63 16.11 -3.50
C ALA A 93 12.02 17.06 -4.57
N GLU A 94 12.80 17.45 -5.56
CA GLU A 94 12.38 18.29 -6.69
C GLU A 94 11.29 17.64 -7.57
N LYS A 95 11.11 16.33 -7.47
CA LYS A 95 10.11 15.55 -8.23
C LYS A 95 8.78 15.43 -7.51
N VAL A 96 8.70 15.85 -6.26
CA VAL A 96 7.46 15.78 -5.48
C VAL A 96 6.42 16.75 -6.05
N ARG A 97 5.21 16.25 -6.30
CA ARG A 97 4.04 17.01 -6.78
C ARG A 97 2.84 16.64 -5.96
N THR A 98 1.89 17.54 -5.83
CA THR A 98 0.59 17.25 -5.23
C THR A 98 -0.10 16.11 -5.98
N PHE A 99 -0.78 15.26 -5.24
CA PHE A 99 -1.65 14.21 -5.77
C PHE A 99 -3.10 14.59 -5.51
N SER A 100 -3.85 14.91 -6.56
CA SER A 100 -5.28 15.14 -6.47
C SER A 100 -6.02 13.81 -6.28
N THR A 101 -6.85 13.72 -5.26
CA THR A 101 -7.54 12.49 -4.87
C THR A 101 -9.03 12.54 -5.16
N LEU A 102 -9.80 11.59 -4.63
CA LEU A 102 -11.27 11.54 -4.70
C LEU A 102 -11.88 12.81 -4.12
N PHE A 103 -12.93 13.29 -4.73
CA PHE A 103 -13.71 14.48 -4.33
C PHE A 103 -12.91 15.80 -4.28
N SER A 104 -11.66 15.82 -4.76
CA SER A 104 -10.84 17.04 -4.80
C SER A 104 -11.13 17.94 -6.00
N ASP A 105 -11.79 17.41 -7.03
CA ASP A 105 -12.17 18.14 -8.23
C ASP A 105 -13.70 18.16 -8.34
N ALA A 106 -14.27 19.36 -8.42
CA ALA A 106 -15.71 19.61 -8.47
C ALA A 106 -16.39 19.06 -9.72
N ASP A 107 -15.63 19.01 -10.81
CA ASP A 107 -16.10 18.53 -12.11
C ASP A 107 -15.95 17.01 -12.29
N SER A 108 -15.27 16.33 -11.37
CA SER A 108 -15.25 14.87 -11.32
C SER A 108 -16.64 14.30 -10.97
N TYR A 109 -16.83 13.01 -11.15
CA TYR A 109 -18.13 12.36 -10.95
C TYR A 109 -18.17 11.49 -9.70
N CYS A 110 -19.37 11.41 -9.12
CA CYS A 110 -19.73 10.35 -8.16
C CYS A 110 -21.07 9.73 -8.55
N THR A 111 -21.30 8.48 -8.14
CA THR A 111 -22.60 7.83 -8.35
C THR A 111 -23.55 8.20 -7.23
N THR A 112 -24.77 8.63 -7.61
CA THR A 112 -25.91 8.89 -6.75
C THR A 112 -27.11 8.09 -7.25
N SER A 113 -28.26 8.17 -6.58
CA SER A 113 -29.53 7.59 -7.11
C SER A 113 -29.96 8.19 -8.46
N ALA A 114 -29.46 9.38 -8.81
CA ALA A 114 -29.69 10.02 -10.11
C ALA A 114 -28.70 9.57 -11.22
N GLY A 115 -27.78 8.64 -10.91
CA GLY A 115 -26.72 8.19 -11.83
C GLY A 115 -25.40 8.93 -11.63
N TYR A 116 -24.60 9.09 -12.71
CA TYR A 116 -23.35 9.83 -12.66
C TYR A 116 -23.61 11.32 -12.47
N THR A 117 -23.21 11.84 -11.32
CA THR A 117 -23.45 13.23 -10.90
C THR A 117 -22.11 13.92 -10.68
N ARG A 118 -21.97 15.18 -11.13
CA ARG A 118 -20.80 15.99 -10.80
C ARG A 118 -20.70 16.17 -9.29
N VAL A 119 -19.50 16.15 -8.74
CA VAL A 119 -19.26 16.32 -7.28
C VAL A 119 -19.90 17.62 -6.79
N ARG A 120 -19.80 18.73 -7.56
CA ARG A 120 -20.39 20.02 -7.23
C ARG A 120 -21.93 20.00 -7.15
N ASP A 121 -22.59 19.06 -7.82
CA ASP A 121 -24.05 18.96 -7.87
C ASP A 121 -24.60 17.81 -7.00
N ALA A 122 -23.70 17.04 -6.34
CA ALA A 122 -24.06 15.79 -5.69
C ALA A 122 -24.69 15.95 -4.31
N ALA A 123 -24.37 17.05 -3.59
CA ALA A 123 -24.70 17.23 -2.17
C ALA A 123 -26.21 16.99 -1.87
N LYS A 124 -27.09 17.58 -2.64
CA LYS A 124 -28.55 17.45 -2.44
C LYS A 124 -29.02 16.01 -2.59
N THR A 125 -28.54 15.30 -3.63
CA THR A 125 -28.96 13.93 -3.91
C THR A 125 -28.36 12.96 -2.88
N LEU A 126 -27.07 13.11 -2.54
CA LEU A 126 -26.42 12.31 -1.50
C LEU A 126 -27.13 12.47 -0.15
N THR A 127 -27.47 13.71 0.25
CA THR A 127 -28.19 13.99 1.49
C THR A 127 -29.56 13.34 1.50
N ALA A 128 -30.33 13.44 0.40
CA ALA A 128 -31.64 12.80 0.27
C ALA A 128 -31.55 11.26 0.29
N ASP A 129 -30.54 10.68 -0.39
CA ASP A 129 -30.32 9.24 -0.40
C ASP A 129 -29.97 8.73 0.99
N PHE A 130 -29.10 9.46 1.71
CA PHE A 130 -28.69 9.10 3.07
C PHE A 130 -29.84 9.24 4.06
N SER A 131 -30.59 10.35 4.04
CA SER A 131 -31.75 10.59 4.90
C SER A 131 -32.78 9.47 4.82
N ARG A 132 -33.08 8.98 3.61
CA ARG A 132 -34.01 7.85 3.40
C ARG A 132 -33.57 6.54 4.07
N SER A 133 -32.29 6.43 4.41
CA SER A 133 -31.73 5.25 5.08
C SER A 133 -31.75 5.36 6.60
N LEU A 134 -32.19 6.47 7.16
CA LEU A 134 -32.21 6.78 8.58
C LEU A 134 -33.64 6.75 9.14
N PRO A 135 -33.82 6.50 10.45
CA PRO A 135 -35.09 6.72 11.13
C PRO A 135 -35.51 8.19 11.09
N ASP A 136 -36.79 8.47 10.83
CA ASP A 136 -37.32 9.83 10.73
C ASP A 136 -37.07 10.65 12.00
N GLY A 137 -36.64 11.89 11.82
CA GLY A 137 -36.53 12.91 12.87
C GLY A 137 -35.51 12.66 13.97
N ARG A 138 -34.56 11.74 13.74
CA ARG A 138 -33.57 11.37 14.76
C ARG A 138 -32.37 12.30 14.82
N TYR A 139 -31.96 12.89 13.70
CA TYR A 139 -30.74 13.67 13.57
C TYR A 139 -31.00 15.05 12.97
N SER A 140 -30.11 16.00 13.25
CA SER A 140 -30.15 17.33 12.65
C SER A 140 -29.84 17.29 11.14
N ASP A 141 -30.27 18.31 10.39
CA ASP A 141 -29.98 18.43 8.95
C ASP A 141 -28.46 18.46 8.68
N ASP A 142 -27.69 19.11 9.53
CA ASP A 142 -26.23 19.18 9.44
C ASP A 142 -25.58 17.81 9.65
N THR A 143 -26.07 17.04 10.62
CA THR A 143 -25.63 15.66 10.85
C THR A 143 -25.95 14.76 9.66
N ILE A 144 -27.14 14.88 9.07
CA ILE A 144 -27.55 14.12 7.89
C ILE A 144 -26.63 14.47 6.70
N ARG A 145 -26.34 15.77 6.47
CA ARG A 145 -25.46 16.21 5.40
C ARG A 145 -24.03 15.73 5.59
N PHE A 146 -23.49 15.89 6.78
CA PHE A 146 -22.15 15.40 7.12
C PHE A 146 -22.04 13.88 6.95
N GLY A 147 -23.01 13.13 7.48
CA GLY A 147 -23.09 11.67 7.36
C GLY A 147 -23.20 11.19 5.92
N ALA A 148 -23.92 11.91 5.06
CA ALA A 148 -24.02 11.61 3.63
C ALA A 148 -22.65 11.66 2.94
N TRP A 149 -21.88 12.72 3.15
CA TRP A 149 -20.53 12.83 2.59
C TRP A 149 -19.54 11.82 3.19
N LEU A 150 -19.58 11.62 4.51
CA LEU A 150 -18.73 10.60 5.15
C LEU A 150 -19.03 9.20 4.60
N THR A 151 -20.31 8.89 4.35
CA THR A 151 -20.72 7.62 3.74
C THR A 151 -20.24 7.51 2.30
N ALA A 152 -20.37 8.56 1.50
CA ALA A 152 -19.90 8.58 0.11
C ALA A 152 -18.38 8.36 0.02
N ILE A 153 -17.61 9.01 0.91
CA ILE A 153 -16.17 8.83 1.02
C ILE A 153 -15.85 7.39 1.48
N GLY A 154 -16.56 6.88 2.47
CA GLY A 154 -16.41 5.51 2.96
C GLY A 154 -16.65 4.48 1.85
N ASP A 155 -17.69 4.67 1.06
CA ASP A 155 -18.03 3.80 -0.08
C ASP A 155 -16.97 3.84 -1.19
N ALA A 156 -16.34 5.00 -1.37
CA ALA A 156 -15.26 5.15 -2.35
C ALA A 156 -13.98 4.39 -1.95
N ILE A 157 -13.75 4.21 -0.64
CA ILE A 157 -12.55 3.55 -0.10
C ILE A 157 -12.81 2.06 0.17
N ALA A 158 -13.96 1.71 0.76
CA ALA A 158 -14.27 0.32 1.12
C ALA A 158 -14.47 -0.57 -0.12
N PRO A 159 -13.97 -1.81 -0.10
CA PRO A 159 -14.37 -2.81 -1.09
C PRO A 159 -15.87 -3.14 -0.95
N SER A 160 -16.47 -3.61 -2.04
CA SER A 160 -17.91 -3.89 -2.09
C SER A 160 -18.37 -4.90 -1.04
N ASP A 161 -17.57 -5.92 -0.78
CA ASP A 161 -17.83 -7.00 0.18
C ASP A 161 -17.69 -6.57 1.66
N PHE A 162 -17.12 -5.39 1.93
CA PHE A 162 -16.99 -4.82 3.27
C PHE A 162 -17.94 -3.63 3.53
N ARG A 163 -18.45 -3.04 2.47
CA ARG A 163 -19.19 -1.76 2.47
C ARG A 163 -20.45 -1.78 3.33
N ASP A 164 -21.27 -2.84 3.23
CA ASP A 164 -22.55 -2.91 3.95
C ASP A 164 -22.35 -3.02 5.48
N SER A 165 -21.36 -3.80 5.92
CA SER A 165 -20.98 -3.88 7.32
C SER A 165 -20.51 -2.53 7.84
N LEU A 166 -19.68 -1.83 7.07
CA LEU A 166 -19.17 -0.52 7.42
C LEU A 166 -20.27 0.56 7.51
N ARG A 167 -21.21 0.58 6.56
CA ARG A 167 -22.36 1.50 6.59
C ARG A 167 -23.21 1.30 7.84
N GLY A 168 -23.35 0.04 8.31
CA GLY A 168 -24.01 -0.27 9.57
C GLY A 168 -23.29 0.35 10.75
N ASP A 169 -21.99 0.13 10.87
CA ASP A 169 -21.15 0.67 11.95
C ASP A 169 -21.12 2.21 11.94
N LEU A 170 -21.01 2.84 10.76
CA LEU A 170 -21.07 4.31 10.61
C LEU A 170 -22.38 4.90 11.09
N ARG A 171 -23.52 4.28 10.78
CA ARG A 171 -24.86 4.77 11.14
C ARG A 171 -25.17 4.58 12.64
N LEU A 172 -24.79 3.45 13.20
CA LEU A 172 -25.19 3.08 14.56
C LEU A 172 -24.27 3.67 15.64
N GLU A 173 -23.01 3.84 15.37
CA GLU A 173 -22.03 4.24 16.37
C GLU A 173 -21.47 5.63 16.13
N LEU A 174 -21.01 5.91 14.89
CA LEU A 174 -20.31 7.15 14.61
C LEU A 174 -21.24 8.35 14.44
N LEU A 175 -22.40 8.15 13.80
CA LEU A 175 -23.33 9.24 13.55
C LEU A 175 -23.94 9.80 14.85
N GLU A 176 -24.25 8.94 15.83
CA GLU A 176 -24.72 9.37 17.16
C GLU A 176 -23.70 10.21 17.90
N LEU A 177 -22.42 9.92 17.71
CA LEU A 177 -21.37 10.70 18.32
C LEU A 177 -21.16 12.04 17.61
N ILE A 178 -21.15 12.03 16.28
CA ILE A 178 -21.00 13.25 15.46
C ILE A 178 -22.14 14.23 15.72
N ASP A 179 -23.36 13.76 15.95
CA ASP A 179 -24.54 14.58 16.24
C ASP A 179 -24.42 15.43 17.53
N GLN A 180 -23.45 15.13 18.39
CA GLN A 180 -23.18 15.88 19.62
C GLN A 180 -22.31 17.14 19.38
N PHE A 181 -21.82 17.35 18.16
CA PHE A 181 -20.92 18.46 17.80
C PHE A 181 -21.63 19.48 16.91
N ASP A 182 -21.19 20.74 17.00
CA ASP A 182 -21.54 21.75 15.99
C ASP A 182 -20.81 21.45 14.68
N LEU A 183 -21.54 20.99 13.68
CA LEU A 183 -21.00 20.63 12.37
C LEU A 183 -20.97 21.81 11.39
N SER A 184 -21.63 22.93 11.72
CA SER A 184 -21.76 24.08 10.83
C SER A 184 -20.42 24.64 10.32
N PRO A 185 -19.31 24.63 11.09
CA PRO A 185 -18.00 25.08 10.59
C PRO A 185 -17.41 24.16 9.48
N PHE A 186 -17.81 22.91 9.48
CA PHE A 186 -17.29 21.89 8.54
C PHE A 186 -18.19 21.69 7.30
N LEU A 187 -19.33 22.38 7.25
CA LEU A 187 -20.30 22.34 6.15
C LEU A 187 -20.35 23.66 5.36
N ARG A 188 -19.62 24.67 5.81
CA ARG A 188 -19.58 26.00 5.20
C ARG A 188 -18.24 26.23 4.52
N GLY A 189 -18.26 26.80 3.33
CA GLY A 189 -17.07 27.31 2.66
C GLY A 189 -16.53 26.48 1.50
N ASN A 190 -17.17 25.39 1.16
CA ASN A 190 -16.92 24.72 -0.11
C ASN A 190 -17.92 25.18 -1.17
N ASP A 191 -17.45 25.52 -2.36
CA ASP A 191 -18.29 25.89 -3.51
C ASP A 191 -19.30 24.78 -3.91
N HIS A 192 -19.23 23.62 -3.25
CA HIS A 192 -19.95 22.39 -3.61
C HIS A 192 -20.78 21.80 -2.47
N ASP A 193 -21.00 22.51 -1.39
CA ASP A 193 -21.72 21.99 -0.20
C ASP A 193 -21.14 20.67 0.37
N GLN A 194 -19.87 20.41 0.13
CA GLN A 194 -19.18 19.22 0.61
C GLN A 194 -18.80 19.36 2.10
N ALA A 195 -18.97 18.30 2.88
CA ALA A 195 -18.48 18.27 4.25
C ALA A 195 -16.93 18.15 4.30
N ASP A 196 -16.30 19.02 5.09
CA ASP A 196 -14.86 18.89 5.38
C ASP A 196 -14.60 17.88 6.49
N VAL A 197 -14.66 16.61 6.11
CA VAL A 197 -14.44 15.46 7.00
C VAL A 197 -13.03 15.49 7.62
N HIS A 198 -12.04 15.97 6.86
CA HIS A 198 -10.66 16.08 7.35
C HIS A 198 -10.51 17.12 8.45
N ALA A 199 -11.07 18.32 8.24
CA ALA A 199 -11.04 19.37 9.26
C ALA A 199 -11.77 18.93 10.52
N PHE A 200 -12.93 18.27 10.39
CA PHE A 200 -13.66 17.74 11.55
C PHE A 200 -12.81 16.79 12.39
N PHE A 201 -12.25 15.75 11.79
CA PHE A 201 -11.43 14.78 12.53
C PHE A 201 -10.07 15.33 12.99
N ALA A 202 -9.60 16.45 12.43
CA ALA A 202 -8.42 17.14 12.91
C ALA A 202 -8.72 17.96 14.19
N VAL A 203 -9.91 18.57 14.26
CA VAL A 203 -10.37 19.33 15.44
C VAL A 203 -10.88 18.41 16.54
N HIS A 204 -11.51 17.28 16.17
CA HIS A 204 -12.13 16.31 17.07
C HIS A 204 -11.48 14.92 16.96
N PRO A 205 -10.17 14.78 17.29
CA PRO A 205 -9.49 13.48 17.21
C PRO A 205 -10.07 12.44 18.18
N GLU A 206 -10.70 12.86 19.27
CA GLU A 206 -11.39 11.98 20.23
C GLU A 206 -12.52 11.20 19.59
N VAL A 207 -13.25 11.80 18.64
CA VAL A 207 -14.33 11.12 17.90
C VAL A 207 -13.77 9.91 17.14
N ARG A 208 -12.60 10.08 16.53
CA ARG A 208 -11.93 8.98 15.83
C ARG A 208 -11.46 7.87 16.79
N MET A 209 -11.03 8.26 18.02
CA MET A 209 -10.39 7.35 18.96
C MET A 209 -11.37 6.65 19.90
N SER A 210 -12.62 7.13 20.02
CA SER A 210 -13.59 6.70 21.03
C SER A 210 -14.37 5.44 20.69
N HIS A 211 -14.23 4.90 19.46
CA HIS A 211 -15.07 3.81 18.97
C HIS A 211 -14.38 2.48 18.88
N ASN A 212 -15.24 1.48 18.56
CA ASN A 212 -14.76 0.13 18.35
C ASN A 212 -13.58 0.16 17.37
N GLY A 213 -12.54 -0.60 17.68
CA GLY A 213 -11.28 -0.57 16.92
C GLY A 213 -11.40 -0.93 15.44
N ARG A 214 -12.52 -1.51 15.01
CA ARG A 214 -12.82 -1.81 13.60
C ARG A 214 -13.00 -0.52 12.80
N LEU A 215 -13.81 0.41 13.36
CA LEU A 215 -14.12 1.68 12.70
C LEU A 215 -12.91 2.62 12.71
N ASN A 216 -12.16 2.70 13.81
CA ASN A 216 -10.96 3.52 13.93
C ASN A 216 -9.95 3.25 12.82
N ARG A 217 -9.66 1.98 12.56
CA ARG A 217 -8.70 1.59 11.53
C ARG A 217 -9.16 2.03 10.14
N PHE A 218 -10.45 1.88 9.87
CA PHE A 218 -11.03 2.27 8.59
C PHE A 218 -11.06 3.80 8.41
N LEU A 219 -11.38 4.56 9.47
CA LEU A 219 -11.31 6.03 9.45
C LEU A 219 -9.88 6.53 9.20
N ASP A 220 -8.87 5.88 9.79
CA ASP A 220 -7.46 6.19 9.51
C ASP A 220 -7.10 6.02 8.02
N ASP A 221 -7.62 4.96 7.39
CA ASP A 221 -7.40 4.69 5.97
C ASP A 221 -8.18 5.71 5.10
N ILE A 222 -9.43 6.03 5.42
CA ILE A 222 -10.19 7.10 4.75
C ILE A 222 -9.40 8.40 4.77
N LEU A 223 -8.99 8.86 5.95
CA LEU A 223 -8.25 10.13 6.12
C LEU A 223 -6.88 10.10 5.44
N SER A 224 -6.26 8.93 5.32
CA SER A 224 -4.98 8.79 4.63
C SER A 224 -5.13 8.76 3.11
N GLU A 225 -6.22 8.19 2.59
CA GLU A 225 -6.43 8.03 1.15
C GLU A 225 -7.09 9.24 0.47
N THR A 226 -7.82 10.05 1.24
CA THR A 226 -8.53 11.23 0.73
C THR A 226 -7.97 12.55 1.27
N GLY A 227 -6.83 12.51 1.99
CA GLY A 227 -6.21 13.70 2.58
C GLY A 227 -5.73 14.70 1.54
N PRO A 228 -5.76 16.01 1.87
CA PRO A 228 -5.31 17.06 0.96
C PRO A 228 -3.78 17.11 0.82
N ASP A 229 -3.05 16.44 1.68
CA ASP A 229 -1.58 16.42 1.77
C ASP A 229 -0.96 15.19 1.09
N LEU A 230 -1.65 14.62 0.10
CA LEU A 230 -1.11 13.53 -0.71
C LEU A 230 -0.16 14.07 -1.79
N VAL A 231 0.94 13.32 -1.99
CA VAL A 231 1.94 13.65 -3.03
C VAL A 231 2.25 12.44 -3.91
N ARG A 232 2.80 12.71 -5.08
CA ARG A 232 3.32 11.75 -6.05
C ARG A 232 4.70 12.19 -6.54
N LEU A 233 5.37 11.34 -7.29
CA LEU A 233 6.62 11.69 -7.95
C LEU A 233 6.39 11.92 -9.45
N ASN A 234 6.73 13.11 -9.92
CA ASN A 234 6.83 13.38 -11.35
C ASN A 234 7.86 12.44 -11.99
N GLY A 235 7.51 11.79 -13.10
CA GLY A 235 8.33 10.80 -13.79
C GLY A 235 8.25 9.39 -13.22
N GLY A 236 7.35 9.14 -12.24
CA GLY A 236 6.98 7.82 -11.74
C GLY A 236 7.55 7.44 -10.38
N MET A 237 6.76 6.65 -9.65
CA MET A 237 7.12 6.15 -8.32
C MET A 237 8.28 5.15 -8.33
N ASP A 238 8.50 4.48 -9.46
CA ASP A 238 9.59 3.52 -9.66
C ASP A 238 10.99 4.15 -9.54
N GLN A 239 11.11 5.48 -9.60
CA GLN A 239 12.36 6.19 -9.33
C GLN A 239 12.91 5.89 -7.93
N ILE A 240 12.03 5.65 -6.92
CA ILE A 240 12.43 5.30 -5.56
C ILE A 240 13.27 4.01 -5.59
N VAL A 241 12.72 2.97 -6.19
CA VAL A 241 13.36 1.64 -6.19
C VAL A 241 14.56 1.59 -7.12
N ARG A 242 14.52 2.26 -8.28
CA ARG A 242 15.65 2.35 -9.19
C ARG A 242 16.84 3.08 -8.57
N ARG A 243 16.60 4.20 -7.86
CA ARG A 243 17.67 4.96 -7.21
C ARG A 243 18.21 4.27 -5.94
N LEU A 244 17.38 3.47 -5.24
CA LEU A 244 17.86 2.59 -4.17
C LEU A 244 18.75 1.50 -4.73
N ALA A 245 18.31 0.77 -5.75
CA ALA A 245 19.08 -0.30 -6.36
C ALA A 245 20.45 0.18 -6.87
N ALA A 246 20.52 1.38 -7.50
CA ALA A 246 21.76 1.97 -7.96
C ALA A 246 22.77 2.33 -6.85
N ARG A 247 22.36 2.30 -5.58
CA ARG A 247 23.23 2.58 -4.41
C ARG A 247 23.65 1.33 -3.65
N ILE A 248 23.12 0.19 -4.00
CA ILE A 248 23.47 -1.11 -3.43
C ILE A 248 24.67 -1.66 -4.20
N ARG A 249 25.65 -2.15 -3.48
CA ARG A 249 26.90 -2.73 -4.05
C ARG A 249 26.79 -4.23 -4.26
N GLY A 250 26.05 -4.92 -3.37
CA GLY A 250 25.79 -6.34 -3.49
C GLY A 250 24.93 -6.69 -4.70
N PRO A 251 24.99 -7.95 -5.14
CA PRO A 251 24.20 -8.39 -6.30
C PRO A 251 22.72 -8.33 -6.06
N ILE A 252 21.97 -7.84 -7.05
CA ILE A 252 20.51 -7.90 -7.15
C ILE A 252 20.20 -8.79 -8.34
N SER A 253 19.71 -10.00 -8.08
CA SER A 253 19.48 -11.01 -9.10
C SER A 253 17.97 -11.22 -9.30
N CYS A 254 17.46 -10.82 -10.47
CA CYS A 254 16.09 -11.12 -10.91
C CYS A 254 16.01 -12.54 -11.52
N GLY A 255 14.80 -13.12 -11.58
CA GLY A 255 14.58 -14.47 -12.07
C GLY A 255 15.06 -15.56 -11.10
N GLN A 256 15.35 -15.21 -9.86
CA GLN A 256 15.79 -16.13 -8.81
C GLN A 256 14.61 -16.56 -7.93
N GLU A 257 13.87 -17.58 -8.37
CA GLU A 257 12.73 -18.07 -7.63
C GLU A 257 13.18 -18.86 -6.38
N VAL A 258 12.96 -18.30 -5.21
CA VAL A 258 13.11 -19.02 -3.95
C VAL A 258 11.93 -19.98 -3.78
N VAL A 259 12.24 -21.27 -3.55
CA VAL A 259 11.23 -22.35 -3.39
C VAL A 259 11.24 -22.97 -2.00
N GLY A 260 12.23 -22.63 -1.16
CA GLY A 260 12.30 -23.11 0.21
C GLY A 260 13.26 -22.34 1.07
N ILE A 261 13.02 -22.35 2.38
CA ILE A 261 13.86 -21.75 3.41
C ILE A 261 13.96 -22.76 4.55
N ASP A 262 15.20 -23.09 4.94
CA ASP A 262 15.50 -23.91 6.10
C ASP A 262 16.30 -23.07 7.12
N SER A 263 15.68 -22.78 8.28
CA SER A 263 16.24 -21.89 9.30
C SER A 263 16.70 -22.69 10.52
N CYS A 264 17.97 -22.57 10.86
CA CYS A 264 18.59 -23.20 12.00
C CYS A 264 19.24 -22.15 12.92
N ASP A 265 19.71 -22.57 14.09
CA ASP A 265 20.34 -21.67 15.06
C ASP A 265 21.68 -21.07 14.56
N ASP A 266 22.42 -21.78 13.70
CA ASP A 266 23.74 -21.37 13.24
C ASP A 266 23.77 -20.81 11.82
N HIS A 267 22.77 -21.11 10.96
CA HIS A 267 22.70 -20.64 9.58
C HIS A 267 21.28 -20.71 9.01
N VAL A 268 21.11 -20.18 7.81
CA VAL A 268 19.91 -20.38 6.98
C VAL A 268 20.32 -20.91 5.61
N THR A 269 19.56 -21.86 5.08
CA THR A 269 19.70 -22.32 3.70
C THR A 269 18.49 -21.90 2.89
N VAL A 270 18.73 -21.21 1.77
CA VAL A 270 17.71 -20.78 0.82
C VAL A 270 17.79 -21.69 -0.40
N ALA A 271 16.70 -22.37 -0.72
CA ALA A 271 16.57 -23.18 -1.93
C ALA A 271 16.07 -22.31 -3.08
N VAL A 272 16.89 -22.18 -4.12
CA VAL A 272 16.62 -21.34 -5.29
C VAL A 272 16.47 -22.22 -6.52
N ARG A 273 15.40 -21.98 -7.31
CA ARG A 273 15.18 -22.66 -8.58
C ARG A 273 16.04 -22.01 -9.68
N ASP A 274 16.78 -22.84 -10.39
CA ASP A 274 17.55 -22.46 -11.57
C ASP A 274 17.18 -23.44 -12.69
N GLY A 275 16.24 -23.04 -13.54
CA GLY A 275 15.62 -23.93 -14.52
C GLY A 275 15.00 -25.17 -13.87
N ASN A 276 15.49 -26.36 -14.20
CA ASN A 276 15.02 -27.63 -13.63
C ASN A 276 15.77 -28.05 -12.36
N HIS A 277 16.78 -27.30 -11.92
CA HIS A 277 17.57 -27.61 -10.74
C HIS A 277 17.18 -26.74 -9.56
N ILE A 278 17.37 -27.24 -8.35
CA ILE A 278 17.25 -26.47 -7.12
C ILE A 278 18.62 -26.45 -6.45
N ALA A 279 19.17 -25.24 -6.28
CA ALA A 279 20.45 -25.03 -5.60
C ALA A 279 20.22 -24.47 -4.21
N GLY A 280 20.91 -25.00 -3.21
CA GLY A 280 20.93 -24.50 -1.84
C GLY A 280 21.98 -23.40 -1.67
N ARG A 281 21.58 -22.22 -1.17
CA ARG A 281 22.50 -21.12 -0.80
C ARG A 281 22.52 -20.95 0.71
N ARG A 282 23.68 -21.13 1.32
CA ARG A 282 23.87 -20.98 2.77
C ARG A 282 24.38 -19.57 3.11
N CYS A 283 23.78 -18.97 4.16
CA CYS A 283 24.16 -17.65 4.66
C CYS A 283 24.02 -17.56 6.17
N ASP A 284 24.51 -16.47 6.75
CA ASP A 284 24.43 -16.24 8.20
C ASP A 284 23.01 -15.86 8.61
N TYR A 285 22.34 -15.05 7.79
CA TYR A 285 20.99 -14.53 8.02
C TYR A 285 20.20 -14.44 6.73
N VAL A 286 18.88 -14.60 6.83
CA VAL A 286 17.93 -14.29 5.76
C VAL A 286 16.98 -13.20 6.24
N LEU A 287 16.73 -12.22 5.38
CA LEU A 287 15.63 -11.28 5.52
C LEU A 287 14.59 -11.56 4.45
N CYS A 288 13.45 -12.09 4.85
CA CYS A 288 12.29 -12.32 3.98
C CYS A 288 11.46 -11.04 3.87
N THR A 289 11.33 -10.50 2.65
CA THR A 289 10.55 -9.28 2.38
C THR A 289 9.40 -9.50 1.40
N ILE A 290 9.19 -10.75 0.97
CA ILE A 290 8.08 -11.12 0.09
C ILE A 290 6.76 -11.20 0.88
N PRO A 291 5.60 -10.99 0.24
CA PRO A 291 4.31 -11.15 0.87
C PRO A 291 4.12 -12.55 1.48
N PHE A 292 3.41 -12.63 2.61
CA PHE A 292 3.15 -13.92 3.26
C PHE A 292 2.26 -14.84 2.41
N SER A 293 1.40 -14.28 1.54
CA SER A 293 0.68 -15.06 0.52
C SER A 293 1.62 -15.85 -0.38
N VAL A 294 2.74 -15.27 -0.78
CA VAL A 294 3.79 -15.93 -1.56
C VAL A 294 4.63 -16.85 -0.69
N LEU A 295 5.02 -16.40 0.51
CA LEU A 295 5.83 -17.18 1.45
C LEU A 295 5.14 -18.50 1.86
N ALA A 296 3.81 -18.50 2.01
CA ALA A 296 3.01 -19.66 2.37
C ALA A 296 3.13 -20.84 1.35
N ARG A 297 3.56 -20.54 0.11
CA ARG A 297 3.76 -21.59 -0.93
C ARG A 297 5.14 -22.23 -0.88
N LEU A 298 6.08 -21.64 -0.17
CA LEU A 298 7.45 -22.15 -0.08
C LEU A 298 7.54 -23.28 0.93
N ARG A 299 8.49 -24.20 0.71
CA ARG A 299 8.85 -25.17 1.74
C ARG A 299 9.59 -24.46 2.86
N LEU A 300 8.98 -24.38 4.04
CA LEU A 300 9.54 -23.73 5.22
C LEU A 300 9.84 -24.75 6.30
N THR A 301 11.07 -24.75 6.81
CA THR A 301 11.50 -25.62 7.92
C THR A 301 12.21 -24.79 8.98
N GLY A 302 12.16 -25.26 10.23
CA GLY A 302 12.74 -24.55 11.36
C GLY A 302 11.92 -23.37 11.88
N LEU A 303 10.60 -23.29 11.54
CA LEU A 303 9.70 -22.26 12.02
C LEU A 303 8.76 -22.82 13.09
N SER A 304 8.39 -21.96 14.06
CA SER A 304 7.38 -22.30 15.06
C SER A 304 5.99 -22.42 14.44
N GLU A 305 5.11 -23.22 15.06
CA GLU A 305 3.71 -23.35 14.65
C GLU A 305 3.00 -21.99 14.64
N ASP A 306 3.31 -21.12 15.63
CA ASP A 306 2.78 -19.75 15.71
C ASP A 306 3.18 -18.92 14.48
N LYS A 307 4.43 -19.03 14.01
CA LYS A 307 4.91 -18.35 12.80
C LYS A 307 4.23 -18.91 11.55
N MET A 308 4.11 -20.23 11.43
CA MET A 308 3.41 -20.85 10.31
C MET A 308 1.94 -20.41 10.25
N ALA A 309 1.25 -20.37 11.41
CA ALA A 309 -0.12 -19.91 11.48
C ALA A 309 -0.26 -18.46 10.98
N VAL A 310 0.59 -17.52 11.43
CA VAL A 310 0.48 -16.12 10.99
C VAL A 310 0.82 -15.93 9.51
N ILE A 311 1.68 -16.77 8.93
CA ILE A 311 1.98 -16.77 7.49
C ILE A 311 0.75 -17.21 6.70
N HIS A 312 0.09 -18.28 7.11
CA HIS A 312 -1.10 -18.80 6.41
C HIS A 312 -2.36 -17.97 6.63
N ASP A 313 -2.50 -17.32 7.80
CA ASP A 313 -3.67 -16.50 8.15
C ASP A 313 -3.59 -15.08 7.58
N ALA A 314 -2.45 -14.66 7.03
CA ALA A 314 -2.27 -13.32 6.48
C ALA A 314 -3.16 -13.11 5.26
N LYS A 315 -4.11 -12.17 5.38
CA LYS A 315 -5.04 -11.83 4.29
C LYS A 315 -4.53 -10.63 3.50
N TYR A 316 -4.48 -10.81 2.19
CA TYR A 316 -4.17 -9.75 1.24
C TYR A 316 -5.41 -9.41 0.43
N TRP A 317 -5.71 -8.10 0.34
CA TRP A 317 -6.76 -7.62 -0.53
C TRP A 317 -6.27 -7.59 -1.97
N SER A 318 -7.11 -8.06 -2.87
CA SER A 318 -6.88 -7.93 -4.30
C SER A 318 -7.05 -6.50 -4.75
N ALA A 319 -6.31 -6.11 -5.78
CA ALA A 319 -6.56 -4.90 -6.55
C ALA A 319 -6.35 -5.20 -8.03
N THR A 320 -7.20 -4.60 -8.86
CA THR A 320 -7.03 -4.60 -10.31
C THR A 320 -7.05 -3.17 -10.81
N LYS A 321 -6.00 -2.80 -11.54
CA LYS A 321 -5.88 -1.51 -12.19
C LYS A 321 -5.89 -1.69 -13.70
N ILE A 322 -6.66 -0.84 -14.38
CA ILE A 322 -6.75 -0.79 -15.83
C ILE A 322 -6.52 0.65 -16.26
N ALA A 323 -5.63 0.85 -17.20
CA ALA A 323 -5.28 2.17 -17.68
C ALA A 323 -5.33 2.24 -19.21
N PHE A 324 -5.70 3.41 -19.69
CA PHE A 324 -5.74 3.73 -21.12
C PHE A 324 -4.71 4.80 -21.45
N HIS A 325 -4.05 4.63 -22.59
CA HIS A 325 -3.34 5.67 -23.29
C HIS A 325 -4.32 6.37 -24.23
N CYS A 326 -4.70 7.58 -23.89
CA CYS A 326 -5.60 8.40 -24.68
C CYS A 326 -4.84 9.31 -25.62
N ARG A 327 -5.39 9.61 -26.77
CA ARG A 327 -4.80 10.53 -27.78
C ARG A 327 -4.60 11.93 -27.20
N GLU A 328 -5.52 12.36 -26.32
CA GLU A 328 -5.51 13.65 -25.67
C GLU A 328 -6.18 13.54 -24.27
N PRO A 329 -5.93 14.49 -23.37
CA PRO A 329 -6.59 14.57 -22.07
C PRO A 329 -8.03 15.12 -22.23
N PHE A 330 -8.93 14.37 -22.86
CA PHE A 330 -10.29 14.78 -23.18
C PHE A 330 -11.08 15.30 -21.97
N TRP A 331 -10.75 14.83 -20.78
CA TRP A 331 -11.39 15.25 -19.53
C TRP A 331 -11.14 16.72 -19.16
N GLU A 332 -10.06 17.33 -19.67
CA GLU A 332 -9.77 18.74 -19.45
C GLU A 332 -10.80 19.63 -20.15
N SER A 333 -11.28 19.24 -21.35
CA SER A 333 -12.36 19.94 -22.04
C SER A 333 -13.71 19.78 -21.32
N ASP A 334 -13.84 18.77 -20.46
CA ASP A 334 -15.00 18.52 -19.61
C ASP A 334 -14.88 19.20 -18.22
N GLY A 335 -13.87 20.03 -18.03
CA GLY A 335 -13.62 20.83 -16.82
C GLY A 335 -12.80 20.12 -15.76
N ILE A 336 -12.48 18.83 -15.93
CA ILE A 336 -11.74 18.05 -14.93
C ILE A 336 -10.25 18.35 -15.03
N ALA A 337 -9.69 19.00 -14.01
CA ALA A 337 -8.26 19.32 -13.95
C ALA A 337 -7.40 18.20 -13.35
N GLY A 338 -8.02 17.21 -12.72
CA GLY A 338 -7.34 16.09 -12.06
C GLY A 338 -8.27 15.36 -11.09
N GLY A 339 -7.67 14.73 -10.05
CA GLY A 339 -8.46 14.02 -9.05
C GLY A 339 -9.03 12.70 -9.55
N ALA A 340 -10.19 12.31 -9.00
CA ALA A 340 -10.79 11.05 -9.37
C ALA A 340 -12.33 11.07 -9.29
N SER A 341 -12.95 10.34 -10.21
CA SER A 341 -14.37 9.98 -10.13
C SER A 341 -14.54 8.68 -9.34
N PHE A 342 -15.64 8.59 -8.59
CA PHE A 342 -16.07 7.38 -7.89
C PHE A 342 -17.41 6.90 -8.45
N CYS A 343 -17.40 5.73 -9.10
CA CYS A 343 -18.55 5.23 -9.85
C CYS A 343 -19.05 3.84 -9.39
N GLY A 344 -18.32 3.19 -8.49
CA GLY A 344 -18.65 1.82 -8.06
C GLY A 344 -18.41 0.76 -9.16
N GLY A 345 -18.79 -0.48 -8.89
CA GLY A 345 -18.71 -1.60 -9.83
C GLY A 345 -17.34 -1.81 -10.46
N SER A 346 -17.31 -2.11 -11.75
CA SER A 346 -16.09 -2.37 -12.52
C SER A 346 -15.16 -1.15 -12.67
N LEU A 347 -15.64 0.06 -12.48
CA LEU A 347 -14.82 1.27 -12.49
C LEU A 347 -14.25 1.54 -11.10
N ARG A 348 -15.09 1.49 -10.10
CA ARG A 348 -14.90 1.94 -8.71
C ARG A 348 -14.27 3.34 -8.65
N GLN A 349 -12.99 3.50 -8.97
CA GLN A 349 -12.28 4.78 -9.02
C GLN A 349 -11.62 4.95 -10.38
N THR A 350 -11.84 6.11 -11.02
CA THR A 350 -11.17 6.55 -12.23
C THR A 350 -10.32 7.77 -11.88
N TYR A 351 -9.00 7.73 -12.12
CA TYR A 351 -8.09 8.85 -11.83
C TYR A 351 -7.66 9.54 -13.12
N TYR A 352 -7.82 10.85 -13.14
CA TYR A 352 -7.43 11.74 -14.23
C TYR A 352 -6.00 12.22 -13.99
N CYS A 353 -5.06 11.60 -14.70
CA CYS A 353 -3.65 11.91 -14.50
C CYS A 353 -3.31 13.25 -15.18
N PRO A 354 -2.59 14.16 -14.50
CA PRO A 354 -2.08 15.34 -15.15
C PRO A 354 -1.24 14.97 -16.37
N ALA A 355 -1.46 15.64 -17.48
CA ALA A 355 -0.60 15.49 -18.67
C ALA A 355 0.81 15.97 -18.31
N GLU A 356 1.76 15.05 -18.27
CA GLU A 356 3.18 15.35 -18.06
C GLU A 356 3.95 15.03 -19.34
N GLY A 357 4.85 15.93 -19.75
CA GLY A 357 5.67 15.73 -20.93
C GLY A 357 5.11 16.36 -22.20
N ASP A 358 5.41 15.74 -23.36
CA ASP A 358 4.99 16.24 -24.66
C ASP A 358 3.47 16.04 -24.89
N PRO A 359 2.68 17.13 -25.06
CA PRO A 359 1.25 17.02 -25.34
C PRO A 359 0.91 16.19 -26.58
N ALA A 360 1.81 16.16 -27.60
CA ALA A 360 1.65 15.28 -28.76
C ALA A 360 1.76 13.79 -28.41
N GLY A 361 2.21 13.50 -27.19
CA GLY A 361 2.34 12.17 -26.64
C GLY A 361 1.04 11.52 -26.23
N GLY A 362 -0.03 12.26 -26.13
CA GLY A 362 -1.27 11.83 -25.51
C GLY A 362 -1.24 11.88 -23.99
N ALA A 363 -2.24 11.30 -23.35
CA ALA A 363 -2.40 11.32 -21.91
C ALA A 363 -2.71 9.92 -21.33
N ALA A 364 -2.31 9.69 -20.09
CA ALA A 364 -2.62 8.46 -19.39
C ALA A 364 -3.85 8.65 -18.47
N LEU A 365 -4.80 7.73 -18.55
CA LEU A 365 -5.99 7.67 -17.71
C LEU A 365 -5.97 6.36 -16.89
N LEU A 366 -6.02 6.43 -15.56
CA LEU A 366 -6.32 5.25 -14.76
C LEU A 366 -7.83 5.01 -14.81
N ALA A 367 -8.26 4.24 -15.80
CA ALA A 367 -9.66 4.05 -16.15
C ALA A 367 -10.44 3.28 -15.08
N SER A 368 -9.78 2.35 -14.37
CA SER A 368 -10.38 1.59 -13.29
C SER A 368 -9.36 1.23 -12.23
N TYR A 369 -9.74 1.44 -10.99
CA TYR A 369 -9.02 0.94 -9.81
C TYR A 369 -10.01 0.27 -8.87
N THR A 370 -10.10 -1.04 -8.95
CA THR A 370 -10.96 -1.89 -8.11
C THR A 370 -10.15 -2.58 -7.03
N ILE A 371 -10.82 -2.93 -5.91
CA ILE A 371 -10.26 -3.72 -4.80
C ILE A 371 -11.28 -4.79 -4.37
N GLY A 372 -10.82 -5.82 -3.62
CA GLY A 372 -11.66 -6.88 -3.09
C GLY A 372 -12.33 -7.72 -4.19
N ALA A 373 -13.58 -8.09 -3.98
CA ALA A 373 -14.34 -8.96 -4.87
C ALA A 373 -14.47 -8.42 -6.30
N ASP A 374 -14.65 -7.10 -6.47
CA ASP A 374 -14.70 -6.46 -7.79
C ASP A 374 -13.36 -6.59 -8.54
N ALA A 375 -12.25 -6.44 -7.82
CA ALA A 375 -10.91 -6.64 -8.40
C ALA A 375 -10.68 -8.09 -8.83
N ASP A 376 -11.16 -9.05 -8.05
CA ASP A 376 -11.07 -10.47 -8.39
C ASP A 376 -11.93 -10.81 -9.60
N ALA A 377 -13.13 -10.25 -9.71
CA ALA A 377 -14.02 -10.43 -10.84
C ALA A 377 -13.36 -9.95 -12.15
N LEU A 378 -12.85 -8.71 -12.16
CA LEU A 378 -12.12 -8.17 -13.32
C LEU A 378 -10.80 -8.93 -13.58
N GLY A 379 -10.06 -9.27 -12.51
CA GLY A 379 -8.78 -9.95 -12.60
C GLY A 379 -8.87 -11.34 -13.23
N ARG A 380 -10.01 -12.01 -13.13
CA ARG A 380 -10.25 -13.33 -13.77
C ARG A 380 -10.47 -13.24 -15.27
N LEU A 381 -10.89 -12.08 -15.77
CA LEU A 381 -11.11 -11.89 -17.22
C LEU A 381 -9.77 -11.81 -17.97
N PRO A 382 -9.70 -12.31 -19.21
CA PRO A 382 -8.58 -12.02 -20.10
C PRO A 382 -8.38 -10.50 -20.27
N ALA A 383 -7.13 -10.05 -20.46
CA ALA A 383 -6.80 -8.62 -20.50
C ALA A 383 -7.66 -7.82 -21.47
N GLY A 384 -7.79 -8.28 -22.73
CA GLY A 384 -8.62 -7.58 -23.72
C GLY A 384 -10.11 -7.49 -23.35
N VAL A 385 -10.64 -8.53 -22.69
CA VAL A 385 -12.04 -8.54 -22.24
C VAL A 385 -12.25 -7.52 -21.11
N ARG A 386 -11.37 -7.50 -20.09
CA ARG A 386 -11.50 -6.55 -18.99
C ARG A 386 -11.31 -5.10 -19.45
N HIS A 387 -10.43 -4.87 -20.45
CA HIS A 387 -10.27 -3.54 -21.06
C HIS A 387 -11.53 -3.09 -21.77
N ALA A 388 -12.16 -3.98 -22.54
CA ALA A 388 -13.42 -3.69 -23.25
C ALA A 388 -14.57 -3.41 -22.28
N VAL A 389 -14.71 -4.20 -21.20
CA VAL A 389 -15.73 -3.99 -20.16
C VAL A 389 -15.59 -2.60 -19.53
N VAL A 390 -14.36 -2.24 -19.13
CA VAL A 390 -14.09 -0.94 -18.50
C VAL A 390 -14.27 0.21 -19.51
N LEU A 391 -13.84 0.04 -20.75
CA LEU A 391 -14.04 1.05 -21.80
C LEU A 391 -15.54 1.34 -22.04
N GLN A 392 -16.38 0.32 -22.15
CA GLN A 392 -17.81 0.46 -22.35
C GLN A 392 -18.50 1.12 -21.15
N GLU A 393 -18.11 0.73 -19.93
CA GLU A 393 -18.70 1.28 -18.71
C GLU A 393 -18.29 2.76 -18.53
N LEU A 394 -17.00 3.06 -18.71
CA LEU A 394 -16.48 4.41 -18.60
C LEU A 394 -16.99 5.33 -19.72
N GLY A 395 -17.26 4.77 -20.91
CA GLY A 395 -17.85 5.46 -22.05
C GLY A 395 -19.26 5.98 -21.82
N LYS A 396 -19.98 5.46 -20.80
CA LYS A 396 -21.30 6.02 -20.39
C LYS A 396 -21.13 7.37 -19.69
N MET A 397 -20.02 7.57 -19.00
CA MET A 397 -19.66 8.81 -18.32
C MET A 397 -18.88 9.76 -19.24
N HIS A 398 -18.01 9.19 -20.07
CA HIS A 398 -17.13 9.89 -21.02
C HIS A 398 -17.30 9.32 -22.44
N PRO A 399 -18.33 9.75 -23.20
CA PRO A 399 -18.58 9.24 -24.56
C PRO A 399 -17.40 9.45 -25.54
N GLU A 400 -16.52 10.41 -25.26
CA GLU A 400 -15.29 10.69 -26.01
C GLU A 400 -14.41 9.44 -26.15
N LEU A 401 -14.33 8.61 -25.12
CA LEU A 401 -13.55 7.37 -25.12
C LEU A 401 -13.98 6.38 -26.19
N LEU A 402 -15.25 6.42 -26.60
CA LEU A 402 -15.78 5.53 -27.62
C LEU A 402 -15.50 6.00 -29.05
N ARG A 403 -14.94 7.21 -29.23
CA ARG A 403 -14.53 7.71 -30.55
C ARG A 403 -13.38 6.88 -31.11
N PRO A 404 -13.41 6.51 -32.41
CA PRO A 404 -12.32 5.75 -33.03
C PRO A 404 -10.96 6.46 -32.85
N GLY A 405 -9.98 5.72 -32.31
CA GLY A 405 -8.63 6.22 -32.10
C GLY A 405 -8.46 7.19 -30.93
N MET A 406 -9.45 7.35 -30.05
CA MET A 406 -9.26 8.06 -28.78
C MET A 406 -8.38 7.22 -27.82
N VAL A 407 -8.69 5.95 -27.64
CA VAL A 407 -7.82 5.02 -26.91
C VAL A 407 -6.78 4.43 -27.86
N LEU A 408 -5.52 4.72 -27.61
CA LEU A 408 -4.37 4.29 -28.44
C LEU A 408 -3.82 2.94 -27.95
N ASP A 409 -3.82 2.73 -26.65
CA ASP A 409 -3.31 1.50 -25.99
C ASP A 409 -3.98 1.30 -24.63
N ALA A 410 -3.93 0.07 -24.12
CA ALA A 410 -4.49 -0.29 -22.82
C ALA A 410 -3.59 -1.27 -22.09
N VAL A 411 -3.43 -1.07 -20.79
CA VAL A 411 -2.66 -1.94 -19.90
C VAL A 411 -3.44 -2.24 -18.63
N SER A 412 -3.22 -3.40 -18.07
CA SER A 412 -3.84 -3.76 -16.78
C SER A 412 -2.96 -4.67 -15.94
N LEU A 413 -3.12 -4.57 -14.62
CA LEU A 413 -2.48 -5.46 -13.66
C LEU A 413 -3.48 -5.87 -12.58
N ALA A 414 -3.70 -7.17 -12.47
CA ALA A 414 -4.51 -7.79 -11.42
C ALA A 414 -3.57 -8.33 -10.33
N TRP A 415 -3.39 -7.57 -9.25
CA TRP A 415 -2.44 -7.90 -8.19
C TRP A 415 -2.78 -9.19 -7.45
N GLY A 416 -4.07 -9.53 -7.30
CA GLY A 416 -4.51 -10.80 -6.71
C GLY A 416 -4.14 -12.03 -7.54
N ARG A 417 -3.79 -11.85 -8.82
CA ARG A 417 -3.37 -12.92 -9.73
C ARG A 417 -1.89 -12.80 -10.16
N TYR A 418 -1.20 -11.79 -9.66
CA TYR A 418 0.21 -11.63 -9.94
C TYR A 418 1.03 -12.59 -9.08
N TRP A 419 1.66 -13.57 -9.72
CA TRP A 419 2.34 -14.70 -9.08
C TRP A 419 3.30 -14.31 -7.94
N TRP A 420 3.96 -13.15 -8.06
CA TRP A 420 4.97 -12.68 -7.12
C TRP A 420 4.42 -11.83 -5.98
N SER A 421 3.12 -11.63 -5.89
CA SER A 421 2.52 -10.91 -4.76
C SER A 421 1.23 -11.51 -4.22
N GLU A 422 0.37 -12.11 -5.09
CA GLU A 422 -0.93 -12.68 -4.73
C GLU A 422 -1.77 -11.77 -3.83
N GLY A 423 -1.76 -10.48 -4.17
CA GLY A 423 -2.47 -9.44 -3.46
C GLY A 423 -1.79 -8.09 -3.55
N ALA A 424 -2.54 -7.03 -3.34
CA ALA A 424 -2.07 -5.66 -3.39
C ALA A 424 -1.57 -5.18 -2.03
N ALA A 425 -2.27 -5.52 -0.94
CA ALA A 425 -1.96 -5.04 0.40
C ALA A 425 -2.50 -5.97 1.50
N CYS A 426 -1.77 -6.06 2.60
CA CYS A 426 -2.21 -6.73 3.82
C CYS A 426 -2.99 -5.76 4.70
N VAL A 427 -4.28 -5.57 4.41
CA VAL A 427 -5.15 -4.66 5.16
C VAL A 427 -5.84 -5.41 6.30
N ARG A 428 -5.87 -4.79 7.49
CA ARG A 428 -6.43 -5.39 8.70
C ARG A 428 -7.79 -4.78 9.08
N TRP A 429 -8.62 -4.45 8.09
CA TRP A 429 -9.96 -3.94 8.32
C TRP A 429 -10.83 -4.96 9.07
N GLY A 430 -11.74 -4.47 9.88
CA GLY A 430 -12.62 -5.32 10.68
C GLY A 430 -12.00 -5.91 11.94
N LYS A 431 -10.73 -5.55 12.26
CA LYS A 431 -10.03 -5.98 13.48
C LYS A 431 -9.77 -4.78 14.39
N ASP A 432 -9.84 -5.00 15.69
CA ASP A 432 -9.48 -4.00 16.69
C ASP A 432 -7.96 -3.73 16.70
N THR A 433 -7.57 -2.59 17.30
CA THR A 433 -6.17 -2.15 17.37
C THR A 433 -5.26 -3.17 18.06
N HIS A 434 -5.76 -3.84 19.12
CA HIS A 434 -4.96 -4.86 19.84
C HIS A 434 -4.75 -6.11 18.99
N ALA A 435 -5.78 -6.56 18.25
CA ALA A 435 -5.65 -7.68 17.32
C ALA A 435 -4.66 -7.35 16.20
N CYS A 436 -4.75 -6.15 15.62
CA CYS A 436 -3.80 -5.68 14.60
C CYS A 436 -2.35 -5.67 15.12
N GLU A 437 -2.13 -5.18 16.34
CA GLU A 437 -0.79 -5.12 16.95
C GLU A 437 -0.26 -6.51 17.30
N ARG A 438 -1.09 -7.42 17.81
CA ARG A 438 -0.68 -8.83 18.03
C ARG A 438 -0.24 -9.50 16.73
N GLU A 439 -1.01 -9.35 15.65
CA GLU A 439 -0.64 -9.89 14.34
C GLU A 439 0.66 -9.30 13.82
N ARG A 440 0.82 -7.96 13.91
CA ARG A 440 2.05 -7.29 13.51
C ARG A 440 3.26 -7.87 14.23
N ARG A 441 3.17 -8.02 15.56
CA ARG A 441 4.27 -8.58 16.37
C ARG A 441 4.60 -10.01 15.96
N ARG A 442 3.58 -10.85 15.77
CA ARG A 442 3.78 -12.24 15.31
C ARG A 442 4.40 -12.27 13.92
N ALA A 443 3.88 -11.45 12.97
CA ALA A 443 4.42 -11.35 11.62
C ALA A 443 5.88 -10.93 11.61
N SER A 444 6.24 -9.94 12.42
CA SER A 444 7.58 -9.35 12.44
C SER A 444 8.61 -10.11 13.27
N ARG A 445 8.20 -11.00 14.17
CA ARG A 445 9.11 -11.74 15.07
C ARG A 445 10.08 -12.60 14.27
N PRO A 446 11.39 -12.51 14.50
CA PRO A 446 12.38 -13.42 13.88
C PRO A 446 12.19 -14.87 14.34
N GLU A 447 12.59 -15.80 13.49
CA GLU A 447 12.69 -17.23 13.82
C GLU A 447 14.14 -17.69 13.56
N HIS A 448 14.89 -17.98 14.62
CA HIS A 448 16.32 -18.24 14.55
C HIS A 448 17.08 -17.10 13.82
N ARG A 449 17.58 -17.36 12.62
CA ARG A 449 18.30 -16.39 11.78
C ARG A 449 17.50 -15.92 10.57
N LEU A 450 16.21 -16.23 10.54
CA LEU A 450 15.27 -15.74 9.54
C LEU A 450 14.47 -14.56 10.10
N PHE A 451 14.59 -13.42 9.44
CA PHE A 451 13.95 -12.15 9.78
C PHE A 451 12.88 -11.79 8.76
N PHE A 452 11.93 -10.93 9.14
CA PHE A 452 10.79 -10.59 8.31
C PHE A 452 10.59 -9.07 8.23
N ALA A 453 10.36 -8.57 7.01
CA ALA A 453 9.97 -7.20 6.74
C ALA A 453 9.00 -7.14 5.55
N GLY A 454 8.39 -5.99 5.35
CA GLY A 454 7.32 -5.74 4.39
C GLY A 454 6.19 -4.99 5.07
N GLU A 455 5.23 -4.42 4.29
CA GLU A 455 4.14 -3.65 4.89
C GLU A 455 3.28 -4.48 5.85
N HIS A 456 3.18 -5.80 5.62
CA HIS A 456 2.49 -6.75 6.50
C HIS A 456 3.16 -6.93 7.88
N CYS A 457 4.41 -6.54 8.03
CA CYS A 457 5.16 -6.54 9.29
C CYS A 457 5.14 -5.17 10.00
N SER A 458 4.32 -4.21 9.53
CA SER A 458 4.17 -2.86 10.07
C SER A 458 2.75 -2.62 10.61
N SER A 459 2.60 -1.56 11.39
CA SER A 459 1.29 -0.99 11.73
C SER A 459 0.71 -0.18 10.57
N THR A 460 1.55 0.36 9.69
CA THR A 460 1.19 1.15 8.51
C THR A 460 1.13 0.25 7.28
N THR A 461 0.12 -0.64 7.24
CA THR A 461 -0.09 -1.56 6.11
C THR A 461 -0.56 -0.81 4.86
N ALA A 462 -0.43 -1.43 3.69
CA ALA A 462 -0.80 -0.90 2.37
C ALA A 462 0.04 0.28 1.86
N TRP A 463 1.04 0.73 2.59
CA TRP A 463 1.84 1.90 2.26
C TRP A 463 3.33 1.59 2.14
N ILE A 464 4.04 2.39 1.33
CA ILE A 464 5.51 2.36 1.22
C ILE A 464 6.15 2.59 2.60
N GLU A 465 5.55 3.47 3.43
CA GLU A 465 6.00 3.77 4.79
C GLU A 465 6.18 2.52 5.64
N GLY A 466 5.17 1.64 5.67
CA GLY A 466 5.22 0.41 6.45
C GLY A 466 6.29 -0.57 5.98
N ALA A 467 6.52 -0.62 4.66
CA ALA A 467 7.60 -1.43 4.11
C ALA A 467 8.98 -0.91 4.53
N ILE A 468 9.19 0.41 4.49
CA ILE A 468 10.45 1.04 4.94
C ILE A 468 10.63 0.89 6.45
N GLU A 469 9.59 1.16 7.24
CA GLU A 469 9.61 1.03 8.70
C GLU A 469 10.05 -0.36 9.13
N SER A 470 9.40 -1.39 8.60
CA SER A 470 9.70 -2.78 8.93
C SER A 470 11.09 -3.22 8.48
N ALA A 471 11.54 -2.73 7.32
CA ALA A 471 12.89 -2.99 6.82
C ALA A 471 13.97 -2.40 7.75
N VAL A 472 13.83 -1.13 8.14
CA VAL A 472 14.78 -0.46 9.05
C VAL A 472 14.81 -1.18 10.40
N ARG A 473 13.66 -1.58 10.96
CA ARG A 473 13.59 -2.37 12.18
C ARG A 473 14.35 -3.70 12.03
N ALA A 474 14.07 -4.47 10.99
CA ALA A 474 14.73 -5.76 10.75
C ALA A 474 16.26 -5.63 10.56
N VAL A 475 16.71 -4.53 9.93
CA VAL A 475 18.14 -4.21 9.82
C VAL A 475 18.78 -4.04 11.19
N TYR A 476 18.15 -3.30 12.11
CA TYR A 476 18.65 -3.18 13.49
C TYR A 476 18.66 -4.52 14.21
N GLU A 477 17.59 -5.29 14.10
CA GLU A 477 17.50 -6.62 14.69
C GLU A 477 18.63 -7.54 14.18
N ILE A 478 18.89 -7.58 12.87
CA ILE A 478 19.99 -8.35 12.28
C ILE A 478 21.35 -7.84 12.76
N HIS A 479 21.56 -6.51 12.75
CA HIS A 479 22.84 -5.90 13.12
C HIS A 479 23.24 -6.26 14.56
N PHE A 480 22.31 -6.14 15.51
CA PHE A 480 22.55 -6.42 16.91
C PHE A 480 22.31 -7.87 17.33
N HIS A 481 21.83 -8.73 16.41
CA HIS A 481 21.60 -10.13 16.73
C HIS A 481 22.92 -10.82 17.07
N GLN A 482 23.03 -11.34 18.29
CA GLN A 482 24.14 -12.19 18.72
C GLN A 482 23.65 -13.64 18.74
N PRO A 483 24.31 -14.55 18.01
CA PRO A 483 23.97 -15.96 18.08
C PRO A 483 24.13 -16.45 19.52
N ARG A 484 23.17 -17.23 19.99
CA ARG A 484 23.32 -17.93 21.28
C ARG A 484 24.60 -18.76 21.19
N ARG A 485 25.63 -18.41 21.97
CA ARG A 485 26.79 -19.29 22.18
C ARG A 485 26.24 -20.53 22.87
N LEU A 486 26.26 -21.69 22.20
CA LEU A 486 26.13 -22.96 22.88
C LEU A 486 27.30 -23.04 23.85
N VAL A 487 27.04 -22.80 25.13
CA VAL A 487 28.01 -23.15 26.17
C VAL A 487 28.08 -24.69 26.13
N PRO A 488 29.25 -25.28 25.83
CA PRO A 488 29.36 -26.72 25.89
C PRO A 488 28.95 -27.11 27.31
N MET A 489 27.96 -27.94 27.49
CA MET A 489 27.67 -28.54 28.80
C MET A 489 28.93 -29.33 29.17
N GLY A 490 29.68 -28.76 30.10
CA GLY A 490 30.83 -29.45 30.66
C GLY A 490 30.37 -30.79 31.20
N VAL A 491 30.89 -31.86 30.63
CA VAL A 491 30.69 -33.20 31.16
C VAL A 491 31.16 -33.16 32.61
N PRO A 492 30.29 -33.49 33.61
CA PRO A 492 30.73 -33.53 34.99
C PRO A 492 31.88 -34.56 35.10
N ARG A 493 33.10 -34.12 35.44
CA ARG A 493 34.16 -35.03 35.77
C ARG A 493 33.72 -35.79 37.03
N LEU A 494 33.36 -37.04 36.86
CA LEU A 494 33.23 -38.00 37.96
C LEU A 494 34.57 -38.02 38.73
N LYS A 495 34.56 -37.52 39.97
CA LYS A 495 35.67 -37.74 40.89
C LYS A 495 35.67 -39.25 41.22
N VAL A 496 36.66 -39.96 40.75
CA VAL A 496 36.97 -41.30 41.23
C VAL A 496 37.54 -41.11 42.64
N VAL A 497 36.76 -41.49 43.63
CA VAL A 497 37.26 -41.64 45.01
C VAL A 497 37.93 -43.02 45.06
N ASN A 498 39.24 -43.03 45.12
CA ASN A 498 40.00 -44.28 45.50
C ASN A 498 39.94 -44.46 47.01
N GLU A 499 39.33 -45.54 47.46
CA GLU A 499 39.60 -46.12 48.79
C GLU A 499 40.88 -46.88 48.81
#